data_895dc904e77afc678bbf33db385128e4
#
_entry.id   895dc904e77afc678bbf33db385128e4
#
_cell.length_a   1.000
_cell.length_b   1.000
_cell.length_c   1.000
_cell.angle_alpha   90.00
_cell.angle_beta   90.00
_cell.angle_gamma   90.00
#
_symmetry.space_group_name_H-M   'P 1'
#
loop_
_entity.id
_entity.type
_entity.pdbx_description
1 polymer ?
#
loop_
_entity_poly.entity_id
_entity_poly.type
_entity_poly.pdbx_seq_one_letter_code
_entity_poly.pdbx_strand_id
1 'polypeptide(L)'
;MDLDIRVLRSFLALADELHFGRAAATLHVAQPALSQQIRRLEGELGVELFARTSRSVKLTAAGTVLRERALSLVAQSERVIDEVARVGRGEQGRLDVGFVSSALPLGPVEHVQRFRAEFPGVHIELVEGWTARLTAKVAQGELDLAIVRDPDVVDGVRLTPFRRERFVAAVPHTHPLADRGSIRASELAGDPFVFFPAEAGELATERNLAPVLAGGRAPTIVQTGSTWTTLLHLVAAGIGVTVTPASTVLVPPPGIAVLELDETDAFSELAWASRADDHRSILRAFIAAD
;
A
#
# COMPACT_ATOMS: atom_id res chain seq x y z
N MET A 1 -9.03 -10.08 -42.54
CA MET A 1 -10.16 -10.76 -41.85
C MET A 1 -9.94 -10.63 -40.36
N ASP A 2 -10.91 -10.07 -39.66
CA ASP A 2 -10.86 -9.93 -38.19
C ASP A 2 -11.97 -10.76 -37.57
N LEU A 3 -11.64 -11.62 -36.61
CA LEU A 3 -12.62 -12.42 -35.85
C LEU A 3 -13.18 -11.59 -34.69
N ASP A 4 -14.41 -11.08 -34.83
CA ASP A 4 -15.11 -10.37 -33.74
C ASP A 4 -15.63 -11.40 -32.71
N ILE A 5 -15.33 -11.17 -31.43
CA ILE A 5 -15.80 -12.01 -30.30
C ILE A 5 -17.32 -12.12 -30.25
N ARG A 6 -18.05 -11.07 -30.66
CA ARG A 6 -19.53 -11.11 -30.73
C ARG A 6 -20.01 -12.10 -31.80
N VAL A 7 -19.30 -12.17 -32.95
CA VAL A 7 -19.61 -13.12 -33.99
C VAL A 7 -19.32 -14.56 -33.53
N LEU A 8 -18.20 -14.76 -32.80
CA LEU A 8 -17.90 -16.07 -32.23
C LEU A 8 -18.95 -16.51 -31.20
N ARG A 9 -19.45 -15.62 -30.35
CA ARG A 9 -20.57 -15.93 -29.44
C ARG A 9 -21.84 -16.33 -30.19
N SER A 10 -22.15 -15.63 -31.28
CA SER A 10 -23.30 -15.98 -32.15
C SER A 10 -23.15 -17.36 -32.81
N PHE A 11 -21.95 -17.68 -33.29
CA PHE A 11 -21.61 -18.98 -33.82
C PHE A 11 -21.73 -20.08 -32.75
N LEU A 12 -21.20 -19.87 -31.56
CA LEU A 12 -21.27 -20.83 -30.45
C LEU A 12 -22.72 -21.12 -30.01
N ALA A 13 -23.54 -20.08 -29.90
CA ALA A 13 -24.95 -20.25 -29.55
C ALA A 13 -25.70 -21.10 -30.62
N LEU A 14 -25.39 -20.89 -31.90
CA LEU A 14 -25.98 -21.74 -32.96
C LEU A 14 -25.38 -23.16 -32.91
N ALA A 15 -24.10 -23.31 -32.59
CA ALA A 15 -23.45 -24.63 -32.51
C ALA A 15 -24.02 -25.48 -31.38
N ASP A 16 -24.45 -24.85 -30.29
CA ASP A 16 -25.04 -25.53 -29.13
C ASP A 16 -26.54 -25.85 -29.37
N GLU A 17 -27.27 -24.93 -29.93
CA GLU A 17 -28.71 -25.11 -30.19
C GLU A 17 -29.05 -25.94 -31.44
N LEU A 18 -28.16 -25.96 -32.43
CA LEU A 18 -28.35 -26.56 -33.75
C LEU A 18 -29.70 -26.16 -34.41
N HIS A 19 -30.20 -24.98 -34.04
CA HIS A 19 -31.46 -24.43 -34.50
C HIS A 19 -31.44 -22.90 -34.49
N PHE A 20 -31.54 -22.27 -35.66
CA PHE A 20 -31.43 -20.82 -35.78
C PHE A 20 -32.45 -20.02 -34.94
N GLY A 21 -33.71 -20.50 -34.87
CA GLY A 21 -34.73 -19.82 -34.08
C GLY A 21 -34.43 -19.82 -32.57
N ARG A 22 -33.99 -20.97 -32.01
CA ARG A 22 -33.63 -21.07 -30.58
C ARG A 22 -32.36 -20.26 -30.28
N ALA A 23 -31.33 -20.40 -31.11
CA ALA A 23 -30.11 -19.62 -30.97
C ALA A 23 -30.35 -18.11 -31.00
N ALA A 24 -31.19 -17.64 -31.91
CA ALA A 24 -31.59 -16.24 -32.00
C ALA A 24 -32.35 -15.76 -30.77
N ALA A 25 -33.23 -16.62 -30.22
CA ALA A 25 -33.94 -16.31 -28.95
C ALA A 25 -32.98 -16.22 -27.77
N THR A 26 -32.04 -17.15 -27.64
CA THR A 26 -30.99 -17.13 -26.59
C THR A 26 -30.12 -15.86 -26.66
N LEU A 27 -29.84 -15.40 -27.88
CA LEU A 27 -29.04 -14.18 -28.14
C LEU A 27 -29.85 -12.88 -28.08
N HIS A 28 -31.18 -12.97 -27.95
CA HIS A 28 -32.13 -11.83 -28.03
C HIS A 28 -32.00 -11.02 -29.32
N VAL A 29 -31.82 -11.72 -30.46
CA VAL A 29 -31.74 -11.11 -31.80
C VAL A 29 -32.78 -11.71 -32.75
N ALA A 30 -33.03 -11.03 -33.86
CA ALA A 30 -33.89 -11.57 -34.90
C ALA A 30 -33.20 -12.73 -35.67
N GLN A 31 -33.91 -13.82 -35.92
CA GLN A 31 -33.36 -14.99 -36.65
C GLN A 31 -32.71 -14.63 -37.99
N PRO A 32 -33.28 -13.72 -38.85
CA PRO A 32 -32.64 -13.32 -40.08
C PRO A 32 -31.27 -12.66 -39.88
N ALA A 33 -31.11 -11.85 -38.79
CA ALA A 33 -29.85 -11.19 -38.47
C ALA A 33 -28.78 -12.24 -38.08
N LEU A 34 -29.12 -13.20 -37.23
CA LEU A 34 -28.21 -14.30 -36.90
C LEU A 34 -27.80 -15.09 -38.13
N SER A 35 -28.78 -15.42 -39.01
CA SER A 35 -28.50 -16.16 -40.25
C SER A 35 -27.57 -15.40 -41.20
N GLN A 36 -27.74 -14.08 -41.32
CA GLN A 36 -26.86 -13.23 -42.11
C GLN A 36 -25.44 -13.15 -41.50
N GLN A 37 -25.34 -13.03 -40.19
CA GLN A 37 -24.05 -12.98 -39.48
C GLN A 37 -23.25 -14.27 -39.67
N ILE A 38 -23.88 -15.43 -39.53
CA ILE A 38 -23.24 -16.73 -39.78
C ILE A 38 -22.81 -16.89 -41.21
N ARG A 39 -23.66 -16.53 -42.21
CA ARG A 39 -23.29 -16.59 -43.62
C ARG A 39 -22.10 -15.68 -43.94
N ARG A 40 -22.04 -14.50 -43.32
CA ARG A 40 -20.92 -13.59 -43.48
C ARG A 40 -19.63 -14.22 -42.95
N LEU A 41 -19.68 -14.82 -41.75
CA LEU A 41 -18.54 -15.53 -41.14
C LEU A 41 -18.06 -16.68 -42.02
N GLU A 42 -18.99 -17.50 -42.58
CA GLU A 42 -18.67 -18.58 -43.53
C GLU A 42 -18.03 -18.04 -44.81
N GLY A 43 -18.55 -16.92 -45.34
CA GLY A 43 -17.99 -16.24 -46.49
C GLY A 43 -16.59 -15.68 -46.26
N GLU A 44 -16.33 -15.08 -45.09
CA GLU A 44 -15.02 -14.55 -44.72
C GLU A 44 -14.00 -15.69 -44.53
N LEU A 45 -14.42 -16.83 -43.98
CA LEU A 45 -13.57 -18.01 -43.78
C LEU A 45 -13.43 -18.87 -45.09
N GLY A 46 -14.29 -18.67 -46.07
CA GLY A 46 -14.30 -19.43 -47.33
C GLY A 46 -14.73 -20.90 -47.14
N VAL A 47 -15.39 -21.24 -46.01
CA VAL A 47 -15.84 -22.61 -45.72
C VAL A 47 -17.20 -22.58 -45.02
N GLU A 48 -18.01 -23.61 -45.25
CA GLU A 48 -19.26 -23.82 -44.50
C GLU A 48 -18.95 -24.35 -43.11
N LEU A 49 -19.53 -23.73 -42.10
CA LEU A 49 -19.42 -24.15 -40.68
C LEU A 49 -20.61 -25.04 -40.30
N PHE A 50 -21.75 -24.88 -40.95
CA PHE A 50 -22.95 -25.65 -40.71
C PHE A 50 -23.46 -26.31 -42.00
N ALA A 51 -23.65 -27.62 -41.96
CA ALA A 51 -24.41 -28.36 -42.97
C ALA A 51 -25.90 -28.14 -42.67
N ARG A 52 -26.63 -27.57 -43.63
CA ARG A 52 -28.04 -27.19 -43.51
C ARG A 52 -28.90 -28.01 -44.47
N THR A 53 -29.94 -28.60 -43.93
CA THR A 53 -31.01 -29.20 -44.72
C THR A 53 -32.35 -28.55 -44.34
N SER A 54 -33.42 -28.84 -45.06
CA SER A 54 -34.75 -28.34 -44.67
C SER A 54 -35.25 -28.84 -43.32
N ARG A 55 -34.56 -29.85 -42.73
CA ARG A 55 -34.98 -30.50 -41.47
C ARG A 55 -33.91 -30.52 -40.36
N SER A 56 -32.67 -30.15 -40.65
CA SER A 56 -31.57 -30.23 -39.64
C SER A 56 -30.46 -29.25 -39.93
N VAL A 57 -29.82 -28.78 -38.85
CA VAL A 57 -28.57 -28.03 -38.84
C VAL A 57 -27.54 -28.87 -38.08
N LYS A 58 -26.34 -29.08 -38.61
CA LYS A 58 -25.25 -29.82 -38.01
C LYS A 58 -23.94 -29.09 -38.23
N LEU A 59 -22.99 -29.18 -37.33
CA LEU A 59 -21.63 -28.69 -37.55
C LEU A 59 -20.95 -29.50 -38.68
N THR A 60 -20.18 -28.80 -39.51
CA THR A 60 -19.18 -29.43 -40.39
C THR A 60 -17.91 -29.75 -39.62
N ALA A 61 -16.93 -30.42 -40.24
CA ALA A 61 -15.60 -30.59 -39.63
C ALA A 61 -14.94 -29.23 -39.33
N ALA A 62 -15.07 -28.25 -40.25
CA ALA A 62 -14.57 -26.88 -40.01
C ALA A 62 -15.32 -26.19 -38.87
N GLY A 63 -16.66 -26.37 -38.79
CA GLY A 63 -17.47 -25.88 -37.66
C GLY A 63 -17.06 -26.47 -36.32
N THR A 64 -16.71 -27.77 -36.28
CA THR A 64 -16.22 -28.41 -35.04
C THR A 64 -14.90 -27.80 -34.60
N VAL A 65 -13.94 -27.63 -35.50
CA VAL A 65 -12.65 -26.97 -35.19
C VAL A 65 -12.86 -25.54 -34.69
N LEU A 66 -13.73 -24.77 -35.38
CA LEU A 66 -14.01 -23.39 -34.94
C LEU A 66 -14.68 -23.36 -33.57
N ARG A 67 -15.58 -24.30 -33.24
CA ARG A 67 -16.25 -24.37 -31.96
C ARG A 67 -15.25 -24.51 -30.84
N GLU A 68 -14.28 -25.43 -30.93
CA GLU A 68 -13.23 -25.62 -29.92
C GLU A 68 -12.37 -24.37 -29.72
N ARG A 69 -11.95 -23.73 -30.82
CA ARG A 69 -11.13 -22.52 -30.76
C ARG A 69 -11.90 -21.29 -30.28
N ALA A 70 -13.15 -21.13 -30.72
CA ALA A 70 -14.01 -20.03 -30.31
C ALA A 70 -14.30 -20.06 -28.79
N LEU A 71 -14.55 -21.23 -28.20
CA LEU A 71 -14.72 -21.37 -26.75
C LEU A 71 -13.49 -20.83 -26.00
N SER A 72 -12.29 -21.21 -26.42
CA SER A 72 -11.06 -20.74 -25.80
C SER A 72 -10.86 -19.22 -25.95
N LEU A 73 -11.14 -18.67 -27.14
CA LEU A 73 -10.98 -17.23 -27.41
C LEU A 73 -11.98 -16.38 -26.63
N VAL A 74 -13.23 -16.79 -26.55
CA VAL A 74 -14.26 -16.09 -25.75
C VAL A 74 -13.88 -16.10 -24.27
N ALA A 75 -13.52 -17.27 -23.72
CA ALA A 75 -13.09 -17.37 -22.32
C ALA A 75 -11.82 -16.55 -22.02
N GLN A 76 -10.88 -16.46 -22.98
CA GLN A 76 -9.69 -15.62 -22.83
C GLN A 76 -10.06 -14.13 -22.83
N SER A 77 -10.97 -13.71 -23.73
CA SER A 77 -11.44 -12.32 -23.76
C SER A 77 -12.11 -11.91 -22.44
N GLU A 78 -12.92 -12.77 -21.84
CA GLU A 78 -13.55 -12.53 -20.56
C GLU A 78 -12.52 -12.39 -19.44
N ARG A 79 -11.52 -13.29 -19.39
CA ARG A 79 -10.41 -13.18 -18.42
C ARG A 79 -9.64 -11.87 -18.53
N VAL A 80 -9.35 -11.40 -19.76
CA VAL A 80 -8.65 -10.12 -19.97
C VAL A 80 -9.49 -8.95 -19.47
N ILE A 81 -10.80 -8.94 -19.72
CA ILE A 81 -11.71 -7.90 -19.24
C ILE A 81 -11.73 -7.86 -17.71
N ASP A 82 -11.84 -9.02 -17.06
CA ASP A 82 -11.84 -9.13 -15.60
C ASP A 82 -10.50 -8.70 -15.01
N GLU A 83 -9.38 -9.07 -15.61
CA GLU A 83 -8.04 -8.68 -15.18
C GLU A 83 -7.85 -7.16 -15.23
N VAL A 84 -8.20 -6.53 -16.37
CA VAL A 84 -8.14 -5.07 -16.54
C VAL A 84 -9.04 -4.37 -15.53
N ALA A 85 -10.23 -4.90 -15.28
CA ALA A 85 -11.15 -4.35 -14.29
C ALA A 85 -10.59 -4.45 -12.86
N ARG A 86 -9.95 -5.58 -12.50
CA ARG A 86 -9.29 -5.76 -11.18
C ARG A 86 -8.13 -4.78 -10.99
N VAL A 87 -7.28 -4.61 -12.00
CA VAL A 87 -6.21 -3.60 -11.97
C VAL A 87 -6.80 -2.20 -11.80
N GLY A 88 -7.86 -1.87 -12.53
CA GLY A 88 -8.55 -0.58 -12.42
C GLY A 88 -9.14 -0.31 -11.03
N ARG A 89 -9.58 -1.36 -10.32
CA ARG A 89 -10.05 -1.26 -8.92
C ARG A 89 -8.93 -1.32 -7.87
N GLY A 90 -7.68 -1.56 -8.28
CA GLY A 90 -6.54 -1.72 -7.36
C GLY A 90 -6.48 -3.06 -6.64
N GLU A 91 -7.18 -4.07 -7.15
CA GLU A 91 -7.20 -5.44 -6.60
C GLU A 91 -5.98 -6.27 -7.05
N GLN A 92 -5.18 -5.75 -7.97
CA GLN A 92 -3.93 -6.34 -8.45
C GLN A 92 -2.87 -5.26 -8.64
N GLY A 93 -1.60 -5.61 -8.41
CA GLY A 93 -0.47 -4.71 -8.62
C GLY A 93 0.66 -4.93 -7.63
N ARG A 94 1.54 -3.91 -7.52
CA ARG A 94 2.64 -3.86 -6.57
C ARG A 94 2.60 -2.53 -5.83
N LEU A 95 2.94 -2.56 -4.55
CA LEU A 95 3.18 -1.40 -3.70
C LEU A 95 4.53 -1.55 -3.01
N ASP A 96 5.42 -0.58 -3.24
CA ASP A 96 6.67 -0.44 -2.51
C ASP A 96 6.46 0.56 -1.36
N VAL A 97 6.43 0.04 -0.12
CA VAL A 97 6.01 0.77 1.08
C VAL A 97 7.19 0.98 2.01
N GLY A 98 7.57 2.26 2.19
CA GLY A 98 8.58 2.64 3.18
C GLY A 98 8.01 2.69 4.60
N PHE A 99 8.86 2.47 5.61
CA PHE A 99 8.46 2.68 6.99
C PHE A 99 9.64 3.08 7.89
N VAL A 100 9.35 3.94 8.86
CA VAL A 100 10.26 4.18 9.99
C VAL A 100 10.03 3.08 11.04
N SER A 101 11.10 2.48 11.59
CA SER A 101 10.98 1.41 12.59
C SER A 101 10.16 1.81 13.81
N SER A 102 10.20 3.09 14.20
CA SER A 102 9.42 3.62 15.30
C SER A 102 7.90 3.63 15.08
N ALA A 103 7.43 3.40 13.85
CA ALA A 103 6.00 3.26 13.57
C ALA A 103 5.47 1.85 13.89
N LEU A 104 6.33 0.83 13.91
CA LEU A 104 5.92 -0.57 14.05
C LEU A 104 4.97 -0.85 15.23
N PRO A 105 5.18 -0.28 16.43
CA PRO A 105 4.27 -0.50 17.56
C PRO A 105 2.87 0.12 17.38
N LEU A 106 2.66 0.93 16.36
CA LEU A 106 1.41 1.68 16.11
C LEU A 106 0.52 1.06 15.02
N GLY A 107 0.81 -0.17 14.60
CA GLY A 107 -0.09 -0.99 13.79
C GLY A 107 0.14 -1.01 12.28
N PRO A 108 1.24 -0.48 11.69
CA PRO A 108 1.41 -0.54 10.24
C PRO A 108 1.62 -1.95 9.70
N VAL A 109 2.12 -2.88 10.52
CA VAL A 109 2.29 -4.29 10.11
C VAL A 109 0.94 -4.99 10.05
N GLU A 110 0.08 -4.75 11.04
CA GLU A 110 -1.29 -5.23 11.08
C GLU A 110 -2.12 -4.63 9.93
N HIS A 111 -1.88 -3.37 9.59
CA HIS A 111 -2.48 -2.71 8.44
C HIS A 111 -2.09 -3.43 7.13
N VAL A 112 -0.80 -3.69 6.91
CA VAL A 112 -0.31 -4.46 5.75
C VAL A 112 -0.93 -5.86 5.71
N GLN A 113 -1.03 -6.54 6.86
CA GLN A 113 -1.63 -7.88 6.94
C GLN A 113 -3.11 -7.86 6.54
N ARG A 114 -3.90 -6.90 7.05
CA ARG A 114 -5.30 -6.73 6.68
C ARG A 114 -5.45 -6.47 5.18
N PHE A 115 -4.65 -5.55 4.65
CA PHE A 115 -4.67 -5.22 3.23
C PHE A 115 -4.32 -6.42 2.34
N ARG A 116 -3.30 -7.21 2.69
CA ARG A 116 -2.96 -8.45 1.97
C ARG A 116 -4.09 -9.48 1.99
N ALA A 117 -4.85 -9.57 3.07
CA ALA A 117 -5.99 -10.48 3.17
C ALA A 117 -7.15 -10.03 2.28
N GLU A 118 -7.40 -8.73 2.18
CA GLU A 118 -8.45 -8.15 1.35
C GLU A 118 -8.07 -8.11 -0.14
N PHE A 119 -6.80 -7.84 -0.44
CA PHE A 119 -6.26 -7.70 -1.80
C PHE A 119 -5.14 -8.70 -2.07
N PRO A 120 -5.43 -10.02 -2.16
CA PRO A 120 -4.41 -11.07 -2.30
C PRO A 120 -3.64 -11.01 -3.63
N GLY A 121 -4.15 -10.28 -4.61
CA GLY A 121 -3.47 -10.03 -5.90
C GLY A 121 -2.45 -8.89 -5.86
N VAL A 122 -2.29 -8.21 -4.70
CA VAL A 122 -1.34 -7.10 -4.53
C VAL A 122 -0.07 -7.59 -3.84
N HIS A 123 1.07 -7.41 -4.51
CA HIS A 123 2.38 -7.64 -3.90
C HIS A 123 2.82 -6.40 -3.14
N ILE A 124 3.18 -6.56 -1.86
CA ILE A 124 3.70 -5.46 -1.01
C ILE A 124 5.13 -5.77 -0.63
N GLU A 125 6.04 -4.85 -1.00
CA GLU A 125 7.43 -4.83 -0.56
C GLU A 125 7.60 -3.79 0.55
N LEU A 126 8.29 -4.14 1.63
CA LEU A 126 8.51 -3.26 2.79
C LEU A 126 9.97 -2.81 2.85
N VAL A 127 10.20 -1.50 2.94
CA VAL A 127 11.54 -0.90 2.98
C VAL A 127 11.69 -0.04 4.23
N GLU A 128 12.59 -0.42 5.14
CA GLU A 128 12.92 0.36 6.32
C GLU A 128 13.86 1.54 6.00
N GLY A 129 13.65 2.68 6.66
CA GLY A 129 14.53 3.84 6.51
C GLY A 129 14.21 4.97 7.48
N TRP A 130 14.96 6.06 7.39
CA TRP A 130 14.67 7.30 8.12
C TRP A 130 13.69 8.17 7.33
N THR A 131 12.94 9.01 8.03
CA THR A 131 11.94 9.92 7.46
C THR A 131 12.45 10.66 6.22
N ALA A 132 13.57 11.39 6.33
CA ALA A 132 14.11 12.19 5.22
C ALA A 132 14.42 11.34 3.98
N ARG A 133 15.05 10.16 4.16
CA ARG A 133 15.38 9.25 3.07
C ARG A 133 14.12 8.63 2.42
N LEU A 134 13.14 8.23 3.24
CA LEU A 134 11.91 7.64 2.75
C LEU A 134 11.07 8.66 1.98
N THR A 135 10.97 9.90 2.50
CA THR A 135 10.25 10.99 1.84
C THR A 135 10.89 11.35 0.49
N ALA A 136 12.24 11.40 0.44
CA ALA A 136 12.95 11.62 -0.82
C ALA A 136 12.70 10.49 -1.84
N LYS A 137 12.69 9.23 -1.41
CA LYS A 137 12.38 8.09 -2.28
C LYS A 137 10.94 8.13 -2.81
N VAL A 138 9.99 8.56 -2.00
CA VAL A 138 8.60 8.77 -2.44
C VAL A 138 8.54 9.87 -3.49
N ALA A 139 9.20 11.02 -3.25
CA ALA A 139 9.24 12.13 -4.22
C ALA A 139 9.86 11.70 -5.56
N GLN A 140 10.87 10.84 -5.54
CA GLN A 140 11.57 10.32 -6.73
C GLN A 140 10.81 9.16 -7.41
N GLY A 141 9.75 8.63 -6.79
CA GLY A 141 8.99 7.50 -7.30
C GLY A 141 9.69 6.14 -7.12
N GLU A 142 10.72 6.06 -6.28
CA GLU A 142 11.35 4.80 -5.87
C GLU A 142 10.51 4.02 -4.85
N LEU A 143 9.64 4.72 -4.12
CA LEU A 143 8.61 4.15 -3.26
C LEU A 143 7.25 4.72 -3.67
N ASP A 144 6.22 3.93 -3.54
CA ASP A 144 4.84 4.35 -3.80
C ASP A 144 4.29 5.20 -2.65
N LEU A 145 4.58 4.79 -1.42
CA LEU A 145 4.23 5.49 -0.20
C LEU A 145 5.20 5.14 0.93
N ALA A 146 5.16 5.93 2.00
CA ALA A 146 5.90 5.60 3.22
C ALA A 146 5.14 6.08 4.46
N ILE A 147 5.24 5.31 5.57
CA ILE A 147 4.87 5.82 6.88
C ILE A 147 6.11 6.47 7.50
N VAL A 148 5.99 7.76 7.78
CA VAL A 148 7.08 8.62 8.23
C VAL A 148 6.70 9.34 9.51
N ARG A 149 7.71 9.71 10.31
CA ARG A 149 7.53 10.39 11.58
C ARG A 149 8.04 11.82 11.48
N ASP A 150 7.21 12.78 11.92
CA ASP A 150 7.53 14.21 11.92
C ASP A 150 8.19 14.67 10.62
N PRO A 151 7.56 14.42 9.45
CA PRO A 151 8.17 14.67 8.16
C PRO A 151 8.26 16.18 7.88
N ASP A 152 9.35 16.56 7.22
CA ASP A 152 9.45 17.86 6.56
C ASP A 152 8.46 17.94 5.40
N VAL A 153 8.01 19.14 5.07
CA VAL A 153 7.21 19.39 3.86
C VAL A 153 8.14 19.28 2.65
N VAL A 154 7.82 18.36 1.75
CA VAL A 154 8.59 18.16 0.50
C VAL A 154 7.67 18.41 -0.68
N ASP A 155 8.13 19.19 -1.64
CA ASP A 155 7.38 19.48 -2.86
C ASP A 155 7.02 18.19 -3.61
N GLY A 156 5.77 18.12 -4.06
CA GLY A 156 5.25 16.94 -4.75
C GLY A 156 4.89 15.75 -3.84
N VAL A 157 5.06 15.85 -2.53
CA VAL A 157 4.66 14.84 -1.56
C VAL A 157 3.42 15.29 -0.79
N ARG A 158 2.42 14.42 -0.76
CA ARG A 158 1.22 14.58 0.08
C ARG A 158 1.41 13.81 1.38
N LEU A 159 1.14 14.49 2.50
CA LEU A 159 1.14 13.89 3.83
C LEU A 159 -0.30 13.67 4.29
N THR A 160 -0.66 12.43 4.58
CA THR A 160 -1.96 12.06 5.16
C THR A 160 -1.74 11.63 6.60
N PRO A 161 -2.34 12.30 7.61
CA PRO A 161 -2.15 11.94 9.01
C PRO A 161 -2.47 10.47 9.28
N PHE A 162 -1.67 9.83 10.10
CA PHE A 162 -1.85 8.42 10.49
C PHE A 162 -2.10 8.30 12.00
N ARG A 163 -1.11 8.68 12.84
CA ARG A 163 -1.22 8.63 14.30
C ARG A 163 -0.52 9.83 14.93
N ARG A 164 -0.92 10.14 16.15
CA ARG A 164 -0.29 11.16 17.00
C ARG A 164 -0.05 10.56 18.38
N GLU A 165 1.13 10.79 18.94
CA GLU A 165 1.49 10.30 20.27
C GLU A 165 2.30 11.32 21.06
N ARG A 166 2.27 11.17 22.40
CA ARG A 166 3.06 12.04 23.30
C ARG A 166 4.51 11.65 23.30
N PHE A 167 5.36 12.59 23.65
CA PHE A 167 6.73 12.31 24.03
C PHE A 167 6.80 11.92 25.49
N VAL A 168 7.81 11.11 25.84
CA VAL A 168 8.22 10.74 27.18
C VAL A 168 9.72 10.89 27.31
N ALA A 169 10.22 11.03 28.54
CA ALA A 169 11.66 10.99 28.81
C ALA A 169 12.10 9.57 29.14
N ALA A 170 13.27 9.17 28.64
CA ALA A 170 13.96 7.95 29.04
C ALA A 170 15.29 8.30 29.67
N VAL A 171 15.47 7.84 30.90
CA VAL A 171 16.68 8.10 31.72
C VAL A 171 17.23 6.78 32.29
N PRO A 172 18.51 6.65 32.60
CA PRO A 172 19.01 5.50 33.36
C PRO A 172 18.26 5.35 34.68
N HIS A 173 18.03 4.13 35.16
CA HIS A 173 17.37 3.91 36.46
C HIS A 173 18.16 4.48 37.67
N THR A 174 19.43 4.77 37.47
CA THR A 174 20.30 5.43 38.47
C THR A 174 20.24 6.96 38.43
N HIS A 175 19.47 7.52 37.47
CA HIS A 175 19.35 8.98 37.32
C HIS A 175 18.64 9.60 38.52
N PRO A 176 19.01 10.82 38.96
CA PRO A 176 18.37 11.48 40.13
C PRO A 176 16.86 11.68 39.97
N LEU A 177 16.35 11.74 38.74
CA LEU A 177 14.92 11.91 38.45
C LEU A 177 14.17 10.58 38.22
N ALA A 178 14.85 9.42 38.24
CA ALA A 178 14.29 8.13 37.82
C ALA A 178 13.03 7.70 38.60
N ASP A 179 12.91 8.08 39.84
CA ASP A 179 11.77 7.73 40.70
C ASP A 179 10.60 8.73 40.62
N ARG A 180 10.70 9.74 39.75
CA ARG A 180 9.62 10.71 39.53
C ARG A 180 8.64 10.18 38.47
N GLY A 181 7.35 10.39 38.69
CA GLY A 181 6.31 9.99 37.70
C GLY A 181 6.30 10.89 36.46
N SER A 182 6.54 12.20 36.69
CA SER A 182 6.62 13.19 35.60
C SER A 182 7.71 14.23 35.86
N ILE A 183 8.17 14.86 34.79
CA ILE A 183 9.17 15.92 34.80
C ILE A 183 8.86 16.94 33.68
N ARG A 184 9.44 18.13 33.81
CA ARG A 184 9.59 19.02 32.67
C ARG A 184 10.78 18.57 31.83
N ALA A 185 10.62 18.48 30.54
CA ALA A 185 11.71 18.09 29.64
C ALA A 185 12.97 18.97 29.80
N SER A 186 12.77 20.25 30.14
CA SER A 186 13.84 21.21 30.38
C SER A 186 14.73 20.85 31.60
N GLU A 187 14.24 20.03 32.53
CA GLU A 187 15.05 19.53 33.66
C GLU A 187 16.21 18.63 33.22
N LEU A 188 16.09 18.04 32.00
CA LEU A 188 17.15 17.23 31.39
C LEU A 188 18.16 18.04 30.57
N ALA A 189 17.99 19.35 30.39
CA ALA A 189 18.85 20.16 29.53
C ALA A 189 20.33 20.22 29.95
N GLY A 190 20.62 19.82 31.20
CA GLY A 190 22.00 19.72 31.74
C GLY A 190 22.67 18.39 31.55
N ASP A 191 21.92 17.36 31.18
CA ASP A 191 22.39 15.99 31.04
C ASP A 191 23.03 15.74 29.67
N PRO A 192 23.90 14.73 29.55
CA PRO A 192 24.35 14.24 28.25
C PRO A 192 23.19 13.57 27.52
N PHE A 193 22.97 13.92 26.25
CA PHE A 193 21.90 13.34 25.43
C PHE A 193 22.45 12.30 24.48
N VAL A 194 21.64 11.27 24.23
CA VAL A 194 21.79 10.34 23.09
C VAL A 194 20.65 10.59 22.10
N PHE A 195 20.99 10.75 20.82
CA PHE A 195 20.00 11.09 19.82
C PHE A 195 20.37 10.57 18.43
N PHE A 196 19.56 10.89 17.41
CA PHE A 196 19.84 10.56 16.03
C PHE A 196 20.92 11.50 15.45
N PRO A 197 21.65 11.06 14.39
CA PRO A 197 22.49 11.95 13.61
C PRO A 197 21.62 12.94 12.80
N ALA A 198 22.18 14.09 12.40
CA ALA A 198 21.45 15.15 11.71
C ALA A 198 20.79 14.70 10.39
N GLU A 199 21.36 13.71 9.72
CA GLU A 199 20.84 13.16 8.45
C GLU A 199 19.54 12.37 8.61
N ALA A 200 19.09 12.10 9.83
CA ALA A 200 17.85 11.36 10.08
C ALA A 200 16.58 12.18 9.77
N GLY A 201 16.68 13.51 9.82
CA GLY A 201 15.61 14.47 9.55
C GLY A 201 15.67 15.68 10.46
N GLU A 202 15.59 16.88 9.89
CA GLU A 202 15.73 18.13 10.64
C GLU A 202 14.50 18.39 11.51
N LEU A 203 13.29 18.33 10.94
CA LEU A 203 12.05 18.60 11.66
C LEU A 203 11.79 17.55 12.75
N ALA A 204 12.11 16.28 12.50
CA ALA A 204 12.02 15.24 13.50
C ALA A 204 12.95 15.52 14.69
N THR A 205 14.16 16.01 14.43
CA THR A 205 15.11 16.42 15.46
C THR A 205 14.60 17.63 16.24
N GLU A 206 14.13 18.67 15.56
CA GLU A 206 13.55 19.85 16.18
C GLU A 206 12.37 19.51 17.08
N ARG A 207 11.38 18.76 16.60
CA ARG A 207 10.18 18.39 17.38
C ARG A 207 10.49 17.55 18.60
N ASN A 208 11.40 16.58 18.47
CA ASN A 208 11.79 15.73 19.61
C ASN A 208 12.54 16.51 20.68
N LEU A 209 13.36 17.49 20.29
CA LEU A 209 14.15 18.30 21.22
C LEU A 209 13.45 19.57 21.67
N ALA A 210 12.38 20.03 21.00
CA ALA A 210 11.66 21.25 21.33
C ALA A 210 11.24 21.34 22.81
N PRO A 211 10.71 20.29 23.46
CA PRO A 211 10.37 20.35 24.88
C PRO A 211 11.59 20.62 25.79
N VAL A 212 12.76 20.07 25.44
CA VAL A 212 14.01 20.30 26.18
C VAL A 212 14.53 21.71 25.95
N LEU A 213 14.48 22.19 24.69
CA LEU A 213 14.92 23.52 24.28
C LEU A 213 14.10 24.65 24.92
N ALA A 214 12.84 24.38 25.30
CA ALA A 214 11.98 25.35 25.99
C ALA A 214 12.61 25.90 27.29
N GLY A 215 13.57 25.17 27.91
CA GLY A 215 14.37 25.62 29.02
C GLY A 215 15.50 26.61 28.65
N GLY A 216 15.65 27.00 27.40
CA GLY A 216 16.64 27.98 26.92
C GLY A 216 18.08 27.42 26.81
N ARG A 217 18.28 26.13 27.04
CA ARG A 217 19.59 25.47 26.89
C ARG A 217 19.49 24.29 25.92
N ALA A 218 20.36 24.27 24.93
CA ALA A 218 20.45 23.16 23.98
C ALA A 218 21.10 21.93 24.67
N PRO A 219 20.56 20.72 24.50
CA PRO A 219 21.16 19.51 25.03
C PRO A 219 22.49 19.21 24.33
N THR A 220 23.44 18.65 25.07
CA THR A 220 24.71 18.20 24.49
C THR A 220 24.56 16.76 24.01
N ILE A 221 24.52 16.52 22.72
CA ILE A 221 24.47 15.16 22.15
C ILE A 221 25.87 14.55 22.23
N VAL A 222 26.04 13.55 23.10
CA VAL A 222 27.33 12.88 23.35
C VAL A 222 27.49 11.61 22.52
N GLN A 223 26.38 11.01 22.08
CA GLN A 223 26.39 9.81 21.25
C GLN A 223 25.19 9.79 20.33
N THR A 224 25.38 9.29 19.11
CA THR A 224 24.31 9.08 18.14
C THR A 224 23.99 7.60 17.93
N GLY A 225 22.76 7.31 17.53
CA GLY A 225 22.28 5.99 17.17
C GLY A 225 21.33 6.04 15.97
N SER A 226 21.19 4.93 15.25
CA SER A 226 20.38 4.86 14.03
C SER A 226 18.93 4.43 14.26
N THR A 227 18.61 3.90 15.44
CA THR A 227 17.25 3.44 15.80
C THR A 227 16.94 3.80 17.26
N TRP A 228 15.66 3.93 17.61
CA TRP A 228 15.24 4.11 19.00
C TRP A 228 15.71 2.97 19.89
N THR A 229 15.71 1.74 19.42
CA THR A 229 16.25 0.59 20.16
C THR A 229 17.70 0.82 20.57
N THR A 230 18.56 1.26 19.65
CA THR A 230 19.96 1.59 19.93
C THR A 230 20.04 2.70 20.97
N LEU A 231 19.30 3.81 20.79
CA LEU A 231 19.32 4.95 21.71
C LEU A 231 18.88 4.54 23.12
N LEU A 232 17.81 3.76 23.26
CA LEU A 232 17.34 3.28 24.56
C LEU A 232 18.35 2.35 25.25
N HIS A 233 19.09 1.52 24.50
CA HIS A 233 20.19 0.74 25.09
C HIS A 233 21.38 1.61 25.51
N LEU A 234 21.66 2.69 24.82
CA LEU A 234 22.67 3.68 25.25
C LEU A 234 22.23 4.38 26.53
N VAL A 235 20.93 4.72 26.68
CA VAL A 235 20.37 5.23 27.93
C VAL A 235 20.51 4.19 29.06
N ALA A 236 20.13 2.94 28.82
CA ALA A 236 20.24 1.86 29.79
C ALA A 236 21.70 1.66 30.28
N ALA A 237 22.67 1.89 29.41
CA ALA A 237 24.09 1.84 29.72
C ALA A 237 24.61 3.08 30.48
N GLY A 238 23.76 4.10 30.71
CA GLY A 238 24.13 5.32 31.42
C GLY A 238 24.96 6.32 30.61
N ILE A 239 24.96 6.20 29.25
CA ILE A 239 25.72 7.12 28.40
C ILE A 239 25.06 8.49 28.32
N GLY A 240 23.72 8.53 28.44
CA GLY A 240 22.96 9.78 28.44
C GLY A 240 21.49 9.55 28.65
N VAL A 241 20.69 10.60 28.38
CA VAL A 241 19.22 10.60 28.47
C VAL A 241 18.65 10.89 27.08
N THR A 242 17.35 10.67 26.90
CA THR A 242 16.66 11.06 25.64
C THR A 242 15.20 11.40 25.89
N VAL A 243 14.60 12.16 24.96
CA VAL A 243 13.15 12.33 24.84
C VAL A 243 12.72 11.54 23.61
N THR A 244 11.69 10.71 23.75
CA THR A 244 11.29 9.71 22.75
C THR A 244 9.76 9.63 22.65
N PRO A 245 9.19 9.27 21.47
CA PRO A 245 7.77 8.94 21.35
C PRO A 245 7.38 7.79 22.28
N ALA A 246 6.21 7.87 22.91
CA ALA A 246 5.76 6.91 23.94
C ALA A 246 5.71 5.46 23.44
N SER A 247 5.37 5.24 22.17
CA SER A 247 5.32 3.90 21.57
C SER A 247 6.67 3.17 21.54
N THR A 248 7.78 3.91 21.54
CA THR A 248 9.12 3.33 21.46
C THR A 248 9.55 2.65 22.78
N VAL A 249 8.88 2.99 23.88
CA VAL A 249 9.14 2.48 25.23
C VAL A 249 8.01 1.61 25.78
N LEU A 250 7.15 1.06 24.93
CA LEU A 250 6.13 0.08 25.36
C LEU A 250 6.76 -1.19 25.96
N VAL A 251 7.94 -1.56 25.47
CA VAL A 251 8.75 -2.64 26.02
C VAL A 251 10.18 -2.08 26.17
N PRO A 252 10.47 -1.34 27.25
CA PRO A 252 11.78 -0.71 27.42
C PRO A 252 12.85 -1.74 27.78
N PRO A 253 14.11 -1.53 27.35
CA PRO A 253 15.21 -2.37 27.83
C PRO A 253 15.37 -2.24 29.36
N PRO A 254 15.83 -3.30 30.05
CA PRO A 254 16.14 -3.21 31.47
C PRO A 254 17.14 -2.10 31.75
N GLY A 255 16.95 -1.39 32.86
CA GLY A 255 17.90 -0.36 33.32
C GLY A 255 17.53 1.07 32.93
N ILE A 256 16.36 1.30 32.32
CA ILE A 256 15.83 2.65 32.14
C ILE A 256 14.58 2.89 32.96
N ALA A 257 14.38 4.16 33.34
CA ALA A 257 13.14 4.69 33.85
C ALA A 257 12.49 5.54 32.75
N VAL A 258 11.17 5.38 32.57
CA VAL A 258 10.36 6.16 31.63
C VAL A 258 9.55 7.17 32.46
N LEU A 259 9.61 8.44 32.07
CA LEU A 259 8.97 9.54 32.82
C LEU A 259 8.03 10.27 31.87
N GLU A 260 6.81 10.56 32.32
CA GLU A 260 5.90 11.43 31.61
C GLU A 260 6.47 12.84 31.50
N LEU A 261 6.14 13.56 30.42
CA LEU A 261 6.46 14.98 30.29
C LEU A 261 5.26 15.84 30.72
N ASP A 262 5.53 16.88 31.50
CA ASP A 262 4.51 17.85 31.94
C ASP A 262 4.01 18.72 30.78
N GLU A 263 4.73 18.78 29.66
CA GLU A 263 4.37 19.49 28.44
C GLU A 263 3.23 18.78 27.73
N THR A 264 2.03 19.37 27.77
CA THR A 264 0.80 18.75 27.23
C THR A 264 0.64 18.91 25.72
N ASP A 265 1.44 19.75 25.07
CA ASP A 265 1.45 20.08 23.66
C ASP A 265 2.62 19.44 22.87
N ALA A 266 3.49 18.71 23.54
CA ALA A 266 4.60 18.00 22.94
C ALA A 266 4.14 16.66 22.33
N PHE A 267 3.99 16.61 21.01
CA PHE A 267 3.56 15.42 20.30
C PHE A 267 4.45 15.10 19.10
N SER A 268 4.60 13.82 18.85
CA SER A 268 5.11 13.28 17.59
C SER A 268 3.95 12.85 16.69
N GLU A 269 4.08 13.09 15.40
CA GLU A 269 3.07 12.77 14.39
C GLU A 269 3.61 11.80 13.36
N LEU A 270 2.82 10.77 13.04
CA LEU A 270 3.07 9.91 11.90
C LEU A 270 2.10 10.24 10.78
N ALA A 271 2.60 10.15 9.57
CA ALA A 271 1.82 10.36 8.36
C ALA A 271 2.18 9.36 7.26
N TRP A 272 1.21 9.03 6.41
CA TRP A 272 1.46 8.43 5.12
C TRP A 272 1.97 9.51 4.16
N ALA A 273 3.17 9.35 3.64
CA ALA A 273 3.73 10.15 2.57
C ALA A 273 3.52 9.43 1.25
N SER A 274 2.92 10.12 0.27
CA SER A 274 2.72 9.62 -1.09
C SER A 274 2.94 10.75 -2.08
N ARG A 275 3.21 10.46 -3.37
CA ARG A 275 3.25 11.53 -4.36
C ARG A 275 1.89 12.21 -4.47
N ALA A 276 1.91 13.54 -4.59
CA ALA A 276 0.70 14.35 -4.67
C ALA A 276 -0.12 14.10 -5.95
N ASP A 277 0.56 13.69 -7.03
CA ASP A 277 0.00 13.37 -8.34
C ASP A 277 -0.36 11.88 -8.53
N ASP A 278 -0.07 11.02 -7.55
CA ASP A 278 -0.42 9.60 -7.64
C ASP A 278 -1.89 9.38 -7.25
N HIS A 279 -2.69 9.03 -8.23
CA HIS A 279 -4.13 8.81 -8.10
C HIS A 279 -4.53 7.34 -8.29
N ARG A 280 -3.58 6.42 -8.26
CA ARG A 280 -3.86 4.98 -8.39
C ARG A 280 -4.85 4.51 -7.33
N SER A 281 -5.82 3.70 -7.76
CA SER A 281 -6.86 3.15 -6.87
C SER A 281 -6.27 2.28 -5.76
N ILE A 282 -5.23 1.51 -6.07
CA ILE A 282 -4.52 0.66 -5.10
C ILE A 282 -3.91 1.46 -3.94
N LEU A 283 -3.31 2.63 -4.23
CA LEU A 283 -2.71 3.51 -3.23
C LEU A 283 -3.78 4.09 -2.29
N ARG A 284 -4.89 4.56 -2.88
CA ARG A 284 -6.03 5.08 -2.10
C ARG A 284 -6.67 3.99 -1.25
N ALA A 285 -6.85 2.79 -1.80
CA ALA A 285 -7.37 1.64 -1.07
C ALA A 285 -6.46 1.29 0.11
N PHE A 286 -5.12 1.28 -0.09
CA PHE A 286 -4.16 1.03 0.97
C PHE A 286 -4.26 2.06 2.10
N ILE A 287 -4.25 3.36 1.79
CA ILE A 287 -4.32 4.42 2.82
C ILE A 287 -5.68 4.40 3.55
N ALA A 288 -6.78 4.06 2.86
CA ALA A 288 -8.12 4.04 3.44
C ALA A 288 -8.45 2.79 4.26
N ALA A 289 -7.66 1.72 4.17
CA ALA A 289 -7.86 0.47 4.91
C ALA A 289 -7.44 0.56 6.41
N ASP A 290 -7.06 1.75 6.90
CA ASP A 290 -6.62 2.03 8.27
C ASP A 290 -7.77 2.11 9.30
#